data_6360ffcdfab50ec9c3d5fe1b0b4af878
#
_entry.id   6360ffcdfab50ec9c3d5fe1b0b4af878
#
_cell.length_a   1.000
_cell.length_b   1.000
_cell.length_c   1.000
_cell.angle_alpha   90.00
_cell.angle_beta   90.00
_cell.angle_gamma   90.00
#
_symmetry.space_group_name_H-M   'P 1'
#
loop_
_entity.id
_entity.type
_entity.pdbx_description
1 polymer ?
#
loop_
_entity_poly.entity_id
_entity_poly.type
_entity_poly.pdbx_seq_one_letter_code
_entity_poly.pdbx_strand_id
1 'polypeptide(L)'
;PNAHFEKTFTKVKWSGQSVPDREFEQCTFVQCDLSNSDFARSKFSECTFIGCDLSMLKLTEVALRDVTFKECKLLGVDFSMCKEMLFSVTFEQCMMDHAVFHKRKMNGTHFTRCSLKGADFENAHLQNAVFERCDMERAVFVNTQLQKADLSTAFNLVIDPERTKLKGAKFSVEGALALLHKHGIVVG
;
A
#
# COMPACT_ATOMS: atom_id res chain seq x y z
N PRO A 1 -2.27 -13.64 26.78
CA PRO A 1 -2.53 -12.20 26.70
C PRO A 1 -2.77 -11.82 25.24
N ASN A 2 -3.81 -10.99 25.02
CA ASN A 2 -4.14 -10.55 23.66
C ASN A 2 -3.31 -9.30 23.24
N ALA A 3 -2.57 -8.71 24.18
CA ALA A 3 -1.76 -7.52 23.95
C ALA A 3 -0.25 -7.82 24.03
N HIS A 4 0.50 -7.20 23.14
CA HIS A 4 1.95 -7.33 23.03
C HIS A 4 2.56 -5.94 22.88
N PHE A 5 3.56 -5.64 23.70
CA PHE A 5 4.27 -4.35 23.72
C PHE A 5 5.77 -4.58 23.52
N GLU A 6 6.39 -3.77 22.67
CA GLU A 6 7.85 -3.74 22.44
C GLU A 6 8.46 -5.14 22.20
N LYS A 7 7.74 -6.02 21.50
CA LYS A 7 8.19 -7.38 21.22
C LYS A 7 8.72 -7.54 19.81
N THR A 8 9.74 -8.38 19.68
CA THR A 8 10.20 -8.85 18.39
C THR A 8 9.75 -10.29 18.15
N PHE A 9 9.04 -10.51 17.06
CA PHE A 9 8.62 -11.81 16.58
C PHE A 9 9.51 -12.20 15.39
N THR A 10 10.29 -13.26 15.54
CA THR A 10 11.23 -13.68 14.48
C THR A 10 10.83 -15.05 13.94
N LYS A 11 10.68 -15.16 12.62
CA LYS A 11 10.38 -16.41 11.91
C LYS A 11 9.14 -17.14 12.42
N VAL A 12 8.17 -16.40 12.94
CA VAL A 12 6.89 -16.96 13.37
C VAL A 12 6.12 -17.45 12.15
N LYS A 13 5.48 -18.61 12.28
CA LYS A 13 4.67 -19.21 11.22
C LYS A 13 3.20 -19.23 11.67
N TRP A 14 2.44 -18.22 11.24
CA TRP A 14 1.00 -18.13 11.44
C TRP A 14 0.21 -18.24 10.14
N SER A 15 0.85 -18.71 9.06
CA SER A 15 0.20 -18.89 7.77
C SER A 15 -1.12 -19.65 7.89
N GLY A 16 -2.19 -19.09 7.33
CA GLY A 16 -3.54 -19.64 7.36
C GLY A 16 -4.21 -19.68 8.73
N GLN A 17 -3.58 -19.15 9.79
CA GLN A 17 -4.16 -19.17 11.13
C GLN A 17 -5.10 -18.00 11.37
N SER A 18 -6.11 -18.20 12.21
CA SER A 18 -6.96 -17.14 12.71
C SER A 18 -6.42 -16.60 14.04
N VAL A 19 -6.03 -15.33 14.05
CA VAL A 19 -5.40 -14.63 15.21
C VAL A 19 -6.14 -13.30 15.46
N PRO A 20 -7.47 -13.29 15.60
CA PRO A 20 -8.24 -12.07 15.74
C PRO A 20 -8.05 -11.42 17.10
N ASP A 21 -8.52 -10.16 17.20
CA ASP A 21 -8.64 -9.41 18.45
C ASP A 21 -7.32 -9.26 19.22
N ARG A 22 -6.19 -9.09 18.49
CA ARG A 22 -4.86 -8.89 19.05
C ARG A 22 -4.49 -7.40 19.06
N GLU A 23 -3.67 -7.01 20.03
CA GLU A 23 -3.09 -5.69 20.08
C GLU A 23 -1.56 -5.82 20.07
N PHE A 24 -0.93 -5.12 19.11
CA PHE A 24 0.51 -5.03 18.99
C PHE A 24 0.90 -3.56 19.01
N GLU A 25 1.74 -3.18 19.93
CA GLU A 25 2.25 -1.82 20.05
C GLU A 25 3.78 -1.85 20.10
N GLN A 26 4.42 -1.05 19.25
CA GLN A 26 5.87 -0.96 19.09
C GLN A 26 6.54 -2.34 18.87
N CYS A 27 5.81 -3.23 18.18
CA CYS A 27 6.29 -4.57 17.89
C CYS A 27 6.99 -4.65 16.54
N THR A 28 8.00 -5.53 16.45
CA THR A 28 8.71 -5.81 15.20
C THR A 28 8.52 -7.26 14.80
N PHE A 29 8.16 -7.49 13.54
CA PHE A 29 8.01 -8.81 12.95
C PHE A 29 9.13 -9.01 11.92
N VAL A 30 9.98 -10.00 12.10
CA VAL A 30 11.14 -10.26 11.23
C VAL A 30 11.03 -11.64 10.60
N GLN A 31 11.03 -11.68 9.27
CA GLN A 31 11.00 -12.91 8.48
C GLN A 31 9.86 -13.88 8.89
N CYS A 32 8.71 -13.33 9.27
CA CYS A 32 7.54 -14.12 9.64
C CYS A 32 6.73 -14.53 8.40
N ASP A 33 6.12 -15.71 8.47
CA ASP A 33 5.13 -16.16 7.50
C ASP A 33 3.74 -15.98 8.10
N LEU A 34 3.05 -14.94 7.66
CA LEU A 34 1.69 -14.56 8.06
C LEU A 34 0.72 -14.65 6.87
N SER A 35 1.12 -15.34 5.81
CA SER A 35 0.33 -15.45 4.58
C SER A 35 -1.03 -16.10 4.86
N ASN A 36 -2.09 -15.62 4.20
CA ASN A 36 -3.47 -16.10 4.36
C ASN A 36 -4.01 -16.08 5.80
N SER A 37 -3.29 -15.52 6.78
CA SER A 37 -3.78 -15.46 8.16
C SER A 37 -4.88 -14.41 8.32
N ASP A 38 -5.67 -14.56 9.41
CA ASP A 38 -6.79 -13.67 9.70
C ASP A 38 -6.53 -12.94 11.02
N PHE A 39 -6.29 -11.61 10.91
CA PHE A 39 -6.10 -10.69 12.04
C PHE A 39 -7.34 -9.83 12.30
N ALA A 40 -8.53 -10.28 11.94
CA ALA A 40 -9.75 -9.48 12.10
C ALA A 40 -9.82 -8.79 13.47
N ARG A 41 -10.18 -7.49 13.45
CA ARG A 41 -10.33 -6.60 14.62
C ARG A 41 -9.05 -6.38 15.45
N SER A 42 -7.89 -6.81 14.95
CA SER A 42 -6.61 -6.55 15.62
C SER A 42 -6.15 -5.10 15.44
N LYS A 43 -5.21 -4.68 16.28
CA LYS A 43 -4.61 -3.34 16.23
C LYS A 43 -3.10 -3.47 16.13
N PHE A 44 -2.50 -2.73 15.22
CA PHE A 44 -1.06 -2.56 15.11
C PHE A 44 -0.76 -1.06 15.22
N SER A 45 0.00 -0.67 16.23
CA SER A 45 0.43 0.70 16.46
C SER A 45 1.94 0.77 16.52
N GLU A 46 2.54 1.65 15.71
CA GLU A 46 4.00 1.86 15.66
C GLU A 46 4.77 0.54 15.41
N CYS A 47 4.17 -0.36 14.63
CA CYS A 47 4.76 -1.68 14.34
C CYS A 47 5.55 -1.68 13.04
N THR A 48 6.58 -2.55 12.98
CA THR A 48 7.39 -2.74 11.78
C THR A 48 7.40 -4.21 11.36
N PHE A 49 7.16 -4.46 10.06
CA PHE A 49 7.28 -5.77 9.44
C PHE A 49 8.49 -5.74 8.51
N ILE A 50 9.44 -6.68 8.66
CA ILE A 50 10.67 -6.76 7.89
C ILE A 50 10.82 -8.15 7.27
N GLY A 51 10.87 -8.23 5.95
CA GLY A 51 11.08 -9.47 5.21
C GLY A 51 9.98 -10.52 5.44
N CYS A 52 8.77 -10.09 5.79
CA CYS A 52 7.64 -10.98 6.08
C CYS A 52 6.86 -11.34 4.82
N ASP A 53 6.29 -12.54 4.79
CA ASP A 53 5.24 -12.90 3.84
C ASP A 53 3.87 -12.64 4.48
N LEU A 54 3.16 -11.66 3.95
CA LEU A 54 1.83 -11.20 4.36
C LEU A 54 0.83 -11.37 3.20
N SER A 55 1.16 -12.17 2.19
CA SER A 55 0.31 -12.35 1.02
C SER A 55 -1.08 -12.84 1.41
N MET A 56 -2.12 -12.26 0.82
CA MET A 56 -3.53 -12.60 1.08
C MET A 56 -3.94 -12.49 2.56
N LEU A 57 -3.24 -11.64 3.34
CA LEU A 57 -3.56 -11.37 4.75
C LEU A 57 -4.96 -10.75 4.85
N LYS A 58 -5.78 -11.25 5.78
CA LYS A 58 -7.13 -10.74 6.01
C LYS A 58 -7.10 -9.64 7.06
N LEU A 59 -7.54 -8.45 6.68
CA LEU A 59 -7.46 -7.22 7.46
C LEU A 59 -8.84 -6.65 7.86
N THR A 60 -9.86 -7.49 7.96
CA THR A 60 -11.22 -7.04 8.32
C THR A 60 -11.23 -6.31 9.67
N GLU A 61 -11.61 -5.02 9.65
CA GLU A 61 -11.66 -4.17 10.84
C GLU A 61 -10.31 -4.04 11.58
N VAL A 62 -9.19 -4.28 10.92
CA VAL A 62 -7.85 -4.08 11.50
C VAL A 62 -7.53 -2.58 11.55
N ALA A 63 -7.00 -2.12 12.68
CA ALA A 63 -6.45 -0.78 12.81
C ALA A 63 -4.93 -0.81 12.55
N LEU A 64 -4.47 0.02 11.59
CA LEU A 64 -3.05 0.20 11.28
C LEU A 64 -2.69 1.66 11.55
N ARG A 65 -1.91 1.92 12.60
CA ARG A 65 -1.43 3.26 12.96
C ARG A 65 0.09 3.28 12.98
N ASP A 66 0.68 4.11 12.13
CA ASP A 66 2.13 4.28 12.01
C ASP A 66 2.86 2.95 11.81
N VAL A 67 2.35 2.14 10.86
CA VAL A 67 2.89 0.81 10.55
C VAL A 67 3.79 0.89 9.33
N THR A 68 4.99 0.32 9.45
CA THR A 68 5.97 0.24 8.37
C THR A 68 6.11 -1.19 7.87
N PHE A 69 6.01 -1.36 6.54
CA PHE A 69 6.30 -2.61 5.86
C PHE A 69 7.57 -2.45 5.04
N LYS A 70 8.58 -3.28 5.31
CA LYS A 70 9.88 -3.26 4.65
C LYS A 70 10.23 -4.64 4.11
N GLU A 71 10.58 -4.69 2.82
CA GLU A 71 10.97 -5.94 2.14
C GLU A 71 9.93 -7.06 2.28
N CYS A 72 8.65 -6.69 2.37
CA CYS A 72 7.55 -7.63 2.59
C CYS A 72 6.85 -8.03 1.29
N LYS A 73 6.25 -9.23 1.31
CA LYS A 73 5.28 -9.65 0.30
C LYS A 73 3.87 -9.34 0.83
N LEU A 74 3.11 -8.57 0.07
CA LEU A 74 1.75 -8.12 0.37
C LEU A 74 0.83 -8.39 -0.83
N LEU A 75 1.05 -9.50 -1.54
CA LEU A 75 0.32 -9.85 -2.76
C LEU A 75 -1.17 -10.01 -2.45
N GLY A 76 -2.03 -9.29 -3.17
CA GLY A 76 -3.48 -9.39 -3.07
C GLY A 76 -4.08 -8.97 -1.72
N VAL A 77 -3.33 -8.24 -0.88
CA VAL A 77 -3.85 -7.76 0.42
C VAL A 77 -4.87 -6.65 0.18
N ASP A 78 -6.03 -6.79 0.81
CA ASP A 78 -7.10 -5.79 0.75
C ASP A 78 -7.05 -4.84 1.96
N PHE A 79 -6.39 -3.70 1.77
CA PHE A 79 -6.32 -2.64 2.79
C PHE A 79 -7.63 -1.85 2.92
N SER A 80 -8.55 -1.94 1.96
CA SER A 80 -9.84 -1.26 2.05
C SER A 80 -10.70 -1.79 3.21
N MET A 81 -10.42 -2.99 3.68
CA MET A 81 -11.10 -3.64 4.80
C MET A 81 -10.62 -3.15 6.18
N CYS A 82 -9.51 -2.42 6.24
CA CYS A 82 -9.01 -1.84 7.50
C CYS A 82 -9.92 -0.74 8.04
N LYS A 83 -9.87 -0.49 9.34
CA LYS A 83 -10.49 0.71 9.93
C LYS A 83 -9.95 1.98 9.27
N GLU A 84 -10.85 2.94 9.04
CA GLU A 84 -10.47 4.21 8.40
C GLU A 84 -9.73 5.13 9.38
N MET A 85 -10.13 5.11 10.64
CA MET A 85 -9.62 6.02 11.65
C MET A 85 -8.14 5.75 11.96
N LEU A 86 -7.30 6.78 11.82
CA LEU A 86 -5.86 6.75 12.07
C LEU A 86 -5.08 5.77 11.19
N PHE A 87 -5.62 5.42 10.01
CA PHE A 87 -4.89 4.59 9.05
C PHE A 87 -3.63 5.32 8.57
N SER A 88 -2.47 4.83 8.98
CA SER A 88 -1.17 5.38 8.64
C SER A 88 -0.17 4.26 8.38
N VAL A 89 0.36 4.20 7.16
CA VAL A 89 1.25 3.12 6.69
C VAL A 89 2.37 3.69 5.82
N THR A 90 3.50 2.98 5.80
CA THR A 90 4.63 3.25 4.91
C THR A 90 5.13 1.94 4.31
N PHE A 91 5.50 1.95 3.03
CA PHE A 91 5.95 0.77 2.30
C PHE A 91 7.33 1.00 1.69
N GLU A 92 8.27 0.12 1.98
CA GLU A 92 9.63 0.15 1.43
C GLU A 92 10.01 -1.21 0.85
N GLN A 93 10.38 -1.27 -0.42
CA GLN A 93 10.83 -2.47 -1.13
C GLN A 93 9.82 -3.64 -1.03
N CYS A 94 8.53 -3.34 -1.05
CA CYS A 94 7.48 -4.34 -0.94
C CYS A 94 6.96 -4.82 -2.29
N MET A 95 6.57 -6.10 -2.36
CA MET A 95 5.82 -6.69 -3.47
C MET A 95 4.33 -6.61 -3.12
N MET A 96 3.60 -5.72 -3.79
CA MET A 96 2.20 -5.38 -3.47
C MET A 96 1.29 -5.55 -4.68
N ASP A 97 1.65 -6.48 -5.57
CA ASP A 97 0.88 -6.72 -6.78
C ASP A 97 -0.56 -7.13 -6.42
N HIS A 98 -1.53 -6.52 -7.09
CA HIS A 98 -2.97 -6.69 -6.85
C HIS A 98 -3.44 -6.29 -5.44
N ALA A 99 -2.67 -5.51 -4.69
CA ALA A 99 -3.14 -4.94 -3.42
C ALA A 99 -4.30 -3.96 -3.67
N VAL A 100 -5.28 -3.91 -2.75
CA VAL A 100 -6.47 -3.09 -2.88
C VAL A 100 -6.46 -1.96 -1.85
N PHE A 101 -6.55 -0.72 -2.35
CA PHE A 101 -6.62 0.51 -1.56
C PHE A 101 -7.89 1.32 -1.85
N HIS A 102 -8.92 0.66 -2.36
CA HIS A 102 -10.18 1.30 -2.76
C HIS A 102 -10.74 2.20 -1.66
N LYS A 103 -11.02 3.47 -2.00
CA LYS A 103 -11.54 4.52 -1.08
C LYS A 103 -10.66 4.85 0.13
N ARG A 104 -9.41 4.37 0.21
CA ARG A 104 -8.54 4.64 1.37
C ARG A 104 -8.08 6.11 1.41
N LYS A 105 -8.10 6.68 2.62
CA LYS A 105 -7.46 7.97 2.91
C LYS A 105 -6.01 7.72 3.28
N MET A 106 -5.11 8.09 2.36
CA MET A 106 -3.68 7.79 2.42
C MET A 106 -2.86 9.02 2.02
N ASN A 107 -3.31 10.20 2.42
CA ASN A 107 -2.60 11.44 2.09
C ASN A 107 -1.19 11.42 2.66
N GLY A 108 -0.20 11.76 1.84
CA GLY A 108 1.21 11.78 2.23
C GLY A 108 1.85 10.42 2.44
N THR A 109 1.18 9.31 2.10
CA THR A 109 1.77 7.97 2.18
C THR A 109 2.98 7.83 1.27
N HIS A 110 4.03 7.19 1.76
CA HIS A 110 5.25 6.90 1.02
C HIS A 110 5.29 5.44 0.57
N PHE A 111 5.50 5.27 -0.73
CA PHE A 111 5.81 4.00 -1.38
C PHE A 111 7.20 4.13 -1.99
N THR A 112 8.17 3.38 -1.51
CA THR A 112 9.55 3.43 -1.99
C THR A 112 9.97 2.08 -2.57
N ARG A 113 10.30 2.04 -3.86
CA ARG A 113 10.76 0.84 -4.58
C ARG A 113 9.81 -0.35 -4.47
N CYS A 114 8.50 -0.07 -4.52
CA CYS A 114 7.46 -1.11 -4.44
C CYS A 114 7.03 -1.58 -5.84
N SER A 115 6.69 -2.87 -5.94
CA SER A 115 5.88 -3.37 -7.04
C SER A 115 4.41 -3.19 -6.68
N LEU A 116 3.69 -2.43 -7.52
CA LEU A 116 2.26 -2.11 -7.36
C LEU A 116 1.48 -2.53 -8.60
N LYS A 117 1.92 -3.61 -9.27
CA LYS A 117 1.30 -4.10 -10.51
C LYS A 117 -0.14 -4.52 -10.26
N GLY A 118 -1.05 -3.96 -11.05
CA GLY A 118 -2.48 -4.23 -10.90
C GLY A 118 -3.07 -3.80 -9.55
N ALA A 119 -2.38 -2.96 -8.77
CA ALA A 119 -2.93 -2.43 -7.52
C ALA A 119 -4.12 -1.52 -7.79
N ASP A 120 -5.14 -1.59 -6.93
CA ASP A 120 -6.37 -0.82 -7.05
C ASP A 120 -6.38 0.38 -6.10
N PHE A 121 -6.27 1.59 -6.67
CA PHE A 121 -6.38 2.87 -5.97
C PHE A 121 -7.68 3.61 -6.32
N GLU A 122 -8.69 2.91 -6.86
CA GLU A 122 -9.94 3.55 -7.24
C GLU A 122 -10.56 4.30 -6.05
N ASN A 123 -10.96 5.56 -6.29
CA ASN A 123 -11.51 6.47 -5.29
C ASN A 123 -10.58 6.75 -4.07
N ALA A 124 -9.31 6.36 -4.10
CA ALA A 124 -8.39 6.63 -3.00
C ALA A 124 -7.98 8.11 -2.91
N HIS A 125 -7.67 8.55 -1.71
CA HIS A 125 -7.13 9.88 -1.43
C HIS A 125 -5.63 9.76 -1.20
N LEU A 126 -4.86 10.25 -2.16
CA LEU A 126 -3.39 10.15 -2.23
C LEU A 126 -2.73 11.52 -2.43
N GLN A 127 -3.36 12.58 -1.93
CA GLN A 127 -2.78 13.92 -2.00
C GLN A 127 -1.42 13.93 -1.28
N ASN A 128 -0.42 14.52 -1.91
CA ASN A 128 0.97 14.58 -1.43
C ASN A 128 1.63 13.20 -1.22
N ALA A 129 1.06 12.11 -1.71
CA ALA A 129 1.71 10.80 -1.65
C ALA A 129 2.98 10.78 -2.52
N VAL A 130 3.93 9.93 -2.16
CA VAL A 130 5.19 9.76 -2.88
C VAL A 130 5.32 8.33 -3.38
N PHE A 131 5.56 8.17 -4.69
CA PHE A 131 5.77 6.87 -5.34
C PHE A 131 7.19 6.82 -5.90
N GLU A 132 8.17 6.65 -5.01
CA GLU A 132 9.58 6.64 -5.40
C GLU A 132 9.97 5.30 -6.03
N ARG A 133 10.33 5.32 -7.32
CA ARG A 133 10.79 4.14 -8.08
C ARG A 133 9.85 2.94 -7.98
N CYS A 134 8.55 3.20 -8.01
CA CYS A 134 7.52 2.15 -7.98
C CYS A 134 7.13 1.71 -9.39
N ASP A 135 6.95 0.39 -9.54
CA ASP A 135 6.38 -0.20 -10.76
C ASP A 135 4.85 -0.22 -10.65
N MET A 136 4.19 0.53 -11.53
CA MET A 136 2.75 0.74 -11.50
C MET A 136 2.03 0.13 -12.72
N GLU A 137 2.62 -0.93 -13.30
CA GLU A 137 2.03 -1.61 -14.44
C GLU A 137 0.58 -2.05 -14.13
N ARG A 138 -0.38 -1.58 -14.95
CA ARG A 138 -1.82 -1.87 -14.80
C ARG A 138 -2.44 -1.44 -13.46
N ALA A 139 -1.79 -0.58 -12.68
CA ALA A 139 -2.40 0.00 -11.49
C ALA A 139 -3.60 0.88 -11.88
N VAL A 140 -4.66 0.85 -11.07
CA VAL A 140 -5.94 1.53 -11.35
C VAL A 140 -6.06 2.80 -10.52
N PHE A 141 -6.28 3.96 -11.19
CA PHE A 141 -6.38 5.29 -10.56
C PHE A 141 -7.70 6.00 -10.85
N VAL A 142 -8.77 5.26 -11.11
CA VAL A 142 -10.07 5.84 -11.43
C VAL A 142 -10.60 6.65 -10.25
N ASN A 143 -10.99 7.91 -10.49
CA ASN A 143 -11.47 8.85 -9.49
C ASN A 143 -10.51 9.09 -8.31
N THR A 144 -9.24 8.76 -8.46
CA THR A 144 -8.22 8.91 -7.42
C THR A 144 -7.83 10.39 -7.25
N GLN A 145 -7.55 10.79 -6.03
CA GLN A 145 -7.08 12.13 -5.71
C GLN A 145 -5.56 12.14 -5.54
N LEU A 146 -4.84 12.58 -6.58
CA LEU A 146 -3.37 12.62 -6.64
C LEU A 146 -2.82 14.05 -6.64
N GLN A 147 -3.57 15.03 -6.15
CA GLN A 147 -3.09 16.42 -6.13
C GLN A 147 -1.78 16.52 -5.35
N LYS A 148 -0.77 17.15 -5.96
CA LYS A 148 0.58 17.29 -5.40
C LYS A 148 1.31 15.98 -5.09
N ALA A 149 0.82 14.83 -5.55
CA ALA A 149 1.56 13.58 -5.43
C ALA A 149 2.84 13.62 -6.26
N ASP A 150 3.88 12.94 -5.80
CA ASP A 150 5.14 12.80 -6.52
C ASP A 150 5.23 11.42 -7.18
N LEU A 151 5.09 11.41 -8.50
CA LEU A 151 5.19 10.24 -9.38
C LEU A 151 6.41 10.37 -10.33
N SER A 152 7.33 11.31 -10.05
CA SER A 152 8.41 11.67 -10.97
C SER A 152 9.41 10.54 -11.24
N THR A 153 9.46 9.55 -10.37
CA THR A 153 10.33 8.37 -10.52
C THR A 153 9.55 7.05 -10.65
N ALA A 154 8.21 7.10 -10.59
CA ALA A 154 7.36 5.95 -10.86
C ALA A 154 7.39 5.60 -12.36
N PHE A 155 7.20 4.33 -12.69
CA PHE A 155 7.27 3.85 -14.07
C PHE A 155 6.15 2.86 -14.40
N ASN A 156 5.97 2.56 -15.69
CA ASN A 156 4.86 1.76 -16.23
C ASN A 156 3.47 2.34 -15.87
N LEU A 157 3.41 3.66 -15.70
CA LEU A 157 2.23 4.36 -15.21
C LEU A 157 1.28 4.68 -16.39
N VAL A 158 0.01 4.33 -16.23
CA VAL A 158 -1.06 4.74 -17.14
C VAL A 158 -2.19 5.35 -16.32
N ILE A 159 -2.41 6.66 -16.48
CA ILE A 159 -3.46 7.41 -15.77
C ILE A 159 -4.33 8.14 -16.77
N ASP A 160 -5.65 8.07 -16.60
CA ASP A 160 -6.59 8.91 -17.34
C ASP A 160 -6.75 10.27 -16.61
N PRO A 161 -6.23 11.38 -17.19
CA PRO A 161 -6.28 12.68 -16.54
C PRO A 161 -7.70 13.26 -16.41
N GLU A 162 -8.67 12.75 -17.18
CA GLU A 162 -10.07 13.18 -17.08
C GLU A 162 -10.80 12.51 -15.91
N ARG A 163 -10.31 11.35 -15.48
CA ARG A 163 -10.89 10.56 -14.38
C ARG A 163 -10.07 10.59 -13.10
N THR A 164 -9.01 11.42 -13.05
CA THR A 164 -8.07 11.46 -11.92
C THR A 164 -7.73 12.91 -11.59
N LYS A 165 -7.70 13.28 -10.31
CA LYS A 165 -7.38 14.64 -9.89
C LYS A 165 -5.86 14.81 -9.76
N LEU A 166 -5.25 15.54 -10.72
CA LEU A 166 -3.78 15.62 -10.87
C LEU A 166 -3.18 17.01 -10.59
N LYS A 167 -3.96 17.98 -10.10
CA LYS A 167 -3.45 19.35 -9.90
C LYS A 167 -2.18 19.36 -9.04
N GLY A 168 -1.07 19.84 -9.62
CA GLY A 168 0.23 19.93 -8.95
C GLY A 168 0.96 18.58 -8.77
N ALA A 169 0.44 17.48 -9.31
CA ALA A 169 1.17 16.21 -9.31
C ALA A 169 2.43 16.31 -10.19
N LYS A 170 3.50 15.64 -9.76
CA LYS A 170 4.79 15.60 -10.47
C LYS A 170 4.94 14.29 -11.22
N PHE A 171 5.41 14.38 -12.45
CA PHE A 171 5.68 13.26 -13.34
C PHE A 171 7.07 13.37 -13.95
N SER A 172 7.65 12.25 -14.38
CA SER A 172 8.75 12.26 -15.36
C SER A 172 8.22 12.73 -16.72
N VAL A 173 9.11 12.99 -17.67
CA VAL A 173 8.70 13.30 -19.05
C VAL A 173 7.90 12.15 -19.65
N GLU A 174 8.39 10.91 -19.52
CA GLU A 174 7.74 9.70 -19.98
C GLU A 174 6.36 9.50 -19.32
N GLY A 175 6.28 9.74 -18.01
CA GLY A 175 5.01 9.67 -17.25
C GLY A 175 3.99 10.72 -17.71
N ALA A 176 4.45 11.93 -18.01
CA ALA A 176 3.59 12.99 -18.57
C ALA A 176 3.09 12.64 -19.98
N LEU A 177 3.93 12.05 -20.82
CA LEU A 177 3.52 11.58 -22.14
C LEU A 177 2.49 10.43 -22.06
N ALA A 178 2.62 9.56 -21.06
CA ALA A 178 1.67 8.48 -20.83
C ALA A 178 0.24 8.98 -20.53
N LEU A 179 0.07 10.22 -20.01
CA LEU A 179 -1.25 10.83 -19.81
C LEU A 179 -1.98 11.11 -21.14
N LEU A 180 -1.24 11.20 -22.24
CA LEU A 180 -1.79 11.44 -23.60
C LEU A 180 -2.16 10.15 -24.32
N HIS A 181 -1.81 9.00 -23.79
CA HIS A 181 -1.93 7.70 -24.46
C HIS A 181 -3.35 7.41 -24.96
N LYS A 182 -4.38 7.74 -24.16
CA LYS A 182 -5.78 7.50 -24.55
C LYS A 182 -6.23 8.32 -25.76
N HIS A 183 -5.54 9.42 -26.10
CA HIS A 183 -5.88 10.28 -27.23
C HIS A 183 -5.25 9.81 -28.54
N GLY A 184 -4.50 8.70 -28.54
CA GLY A 184 -3.83 8.19 -29.74
C GLY A 184 -2.76 9.13 -30.31
N ILE A 185 -2.23 10.04 -29.50
CA ILE A 185 -1.21 11.02 -29.90
C ILE A 185 0.12 10.28 -30.09
N VAL A 186 0.73 10.48 -31.23
CA VAL A 186 2.07 9.98 -31.55
C VAL A 186 3.07 11.10 -31.27
N VAL A 187 4.05 10.83 -30.43
CA VAL A 187 5.15 11.74 -30.14
C VAL A 187 6.38 11.24 -30.86
N GLY A 188 6.95 12.09 -31.76
CA GLY A 188 8.14 11.79 -32.56
C GLY A 188 9.43 12.27 -31.90
#